data_c6cfe9d2e39b552ecf786af40dd66986
#
_entry.id   c6cfe9d2e39b552ecf786af40dd66986
#
_cell.length_a   1.000
_cell.length_b   1.000
_cell.length_c   1.000
_cell.angle_alpha   90.00
_cell.angle_beta   90.00
_cell.angle_gamma   90.00
#
_symmetry.space_group_name_H-M   'P 1'
#
loop_
_entity.id
_entity.type
_entity.pdbx_description
1 polymer ?
#
loop_
_entity_poly.entity_id
_entity_poly.type
_entity_poly.pdbx_seq_one_letter_code
_entity_poly.pdbx_strand_id
1 'polypeptide(L)'
;QDPAPFWFMGHRIESLNLDLLNELPLPARHPQNLYELKQGESKEWVFTFVNVGNLDNLEHAIARVSDIPLIDIRQTSHAAREEASFTLTADNPNVKVTNDAGKELPVVLTKTKGNRWIGKVRLEDAGLYTLSVRSGNKVAEAIWTVHHPWQWVMEKARENAARYHQKPTSHAESWYGFYSAFLAARYFPNESLDKQLSNYFDRLYNKLHDSVK
;
A
#
# COMPACT_ATOMS: atom_id res chain seq x y z
N GLN A 1 -13.33 8.00 -0.20
CA GLN A 1 -13.79 7.36 -1.44
C GLN A 1 -13.26 5.93 -1.49
N ASP A 2 -14.13 4.94 -1.52
CA ASP A 2 -13.74 3.55 -1.74
C ASP A 2 -14.06 3.19 -3.20
N PRO A 3 -13.03 3.06 -4.06
CA PRO A 3 -13.24 2.74 -5.47
C PRO A 3 -13.50 1.25 -5.71
N ALA A 4 -13.49 0.42 -4.65
CA ALA A 4 -13.68 -1.01 -4.83
C ALA A 4 -15.10 -1.30 -5.33
N PRO A 5 -15.26 -1.94 -6.49
CA PRO A 5 -16.56 -2.37 -6.97
C PRO A 5 -17.08 -3.47 -6.04
N PHE A 6 -18.33 -3.37 -5.67
CA PHE A 6 -18.93 -4.43 -4.90
C PHE A 6 -20.13 -5.04 -5.62
N TRP A 7 -20.36 -6.34 -5.45
CA TRP A 7 -21.42 -7.08 -6.09
C TRP A 7 -22.59 -7.25 -5.13
N PHE A 8 -23.75 -6.77 -5.57
CA PHE A 8 -24.98 -6.95 -4.83
C PHE A 8 -26.07 -7.52 -5.75
N MET A 9 -26.65 -8.64 -5.40
CA MET A 9 -27.69 -9.32 -6.17
C MET A 9 -27.34 -9.52 -7.66
N GLY A 10 -26.09 -9.83 -7.97
CA GLY A 10 -25.61 -10.04 -9.34
C GLY A 10 -25.31 -8.75 -10.13
N HIS A 11 -25.44 -7.59 -9.51
CA HIS A 11 -25.10 -6.30 -10.12
C HIS A 11 -23.79 -5.76 -9.54
N ARG A 12 -22.93 -5.23 -10.41
CA ARG A 12 -21.77 -4.48 -10.02
C ARG A 12 -22.21 -3.07 -9.60
N ILE A 13 -21.89 -2.69 -8.37
CA ILE A 13 -22.19 -1.39 -7.82
C ILE A 13 -20.89 -0.64 -7.57
N GLU A 14 -20.82 0.58 -8.05
CA GLU A 14 -19.75 1.53 -7.76
C GLU A 14 -20.37 2.72 -7.03
N SER A 15 -19.79 3.10 -5.90
CA SER A 15 -20.29 4.21 -5.10
C SER A 15 -19.25 5.32 -4.99
N LEU A 16 -19.73 6.55 -5.00
CA LEU A 16 -18.96 7.73 -4.67
C LEU A 16 -19.55 8.29 -3.38
N ASN A 17 -18.79 8.20 -2.29
CA ASN A 17 -19.26 8.61 -0.97
C ASN A 17 -18.52 9.85 -0.50
N LEU A 18 -19.24 10.74 0.17
CA LEU A 18 -18.69 11.78 1.01
C LEU A 18 -18.84 11.33 2.45
N ASP A 19 -17.72 11.08 3.13
CA ASP A 19 -17.73 10.62 4.50
C ASP A 19 -17.73 11.82 5.46
N LEU A 20 -18.67 11.82 6.40
CA LEU A 20 -18.66 12.73 7.54
C LEU A 20 -17.89 12.06 8.68
N LEU A 21 -16.79 12.67 9.07
CA LEU A 21 -15.91 12.15 10.10
C LEU A 21 -16.24 12.81 11.43
N ASN A 22 -16.41 12.00 12.47
CA ASN A 22 -16.61 12.45 13.84
C ASN A 22 -15.39 12.19 14.74
N GLU A 23 -14.40 11.49 14.23
CA GLU A 23 -13.16 11.18 14.95
C GLU A 23 -11.92 11.36 14.06
N LEU A 24 -10.87 11.92 14.64
CA LEU A 24 -9.56 12.14 14.06
C LEU A 24 -8.46 11.67 15.02
N PRO A 25 -7.29 11.27 14.53
CA PRO A 25 -6.84 11.29 13.17
C PRO A 25 -7.34 10.10 12.34
N LEU A 26 -7.45 10.29 11.03
CA LEU A 26 -7.66 9.18 10.09
C LEU A 26 -6.42 8.28 10.04
N PRO A 27 -6.59 6.99 9.72
CA PRO A 27 -5.46 6.13 9.39
C PRO A 27 -4.61 6.76 8.28
N ALA A 28 -3.29 6.65 8.41
CA ALA A 28 -2.34 7.29 7.49
C ALA A 28 -2.50 6.89 6.00
N ARG A 29 -3.13 5.73 5.74
CA ARG A 29 -3.47 5.26 4.38
C ARG A 29 -4.54 6.09 3.66
N HIS A 30 -5.25 6.95 4.38
CA HIS A 30 -6.25 7.84 3.80
C HIS A 30 -5.63 9.20 3.49
N PRO A 31 -6.00 9.86 2.39
CA PRO A 31 -5.63 11.25 2.13
C PRO A 31 -6.03 12.13 3.33
N GLN A 32 -5.12 13.02 3.75
CA GLN A 32 -5.32 13.87 4.93
C GLN A 32 -5.81 15.27 4.58
N ASN A 33 -6.33 15.50 3.39
CA ASN A 33 -6.90 16.78 2.94
C ASN A 33 -8.33 17.00 3.48
N LEU A 34 -8.42 17.06 4.79
CA LEU A 34 -9.68 17.26 5.49
C LEU A 34 -10.12 18.73 5.46
N TYR A 35 -11.42 18.94 5.51
CA TYR A 35 -12.02 20.25 5.62
C TYR A 35 -13.00 20.27 6.80
N GLU A 36 -12.82 21.24 7.70
CA GLU A 36 -13.76 21.48 8.81
C GLU A 36 -14.84 22.44 8.36
N LEU A 37 -16.09 22.01 8.40
CA LEU A 37 -17.24 22.83 8.06
C LEU A 37 -17.80 23.42 9.37
N LYS A 38 -17.70 24.73 9.53
CA LYS A 38 -18.22 25.45 10.71
C LYS A 38 -19.73 25.64 10.62
N GLN A 39 -20.35 25.92 11.75
CA GLN A 39 -21.78 26.19 11.81
C GLN A 39 -22.16 27.38 10.90
N GLY A 40 -23.10 27.16 9.99
CA GLY A 40 -23.56 28.16 9.02
C GLY A 40 -22.74 28.24 7.75
N GLU A 41 -21.63 27.50 7.64
CA GLU A 41 -20.88 27.37 6.39
C GLU A 41 -21.51 26.32 5.47
N SER A 42 -21.31 26.49 4.18
CA SER A 42 -21.64 25.51 3.15
C SER A 42 -20.45 25.28 2.24
N LYS A 43 -20.30 24.07 1.74
CA LYS A 43 -19.29 23.71 0.74
C LYS A 43 -19.94 22.93 -0.38
N GLU A 44 -19.61 23.31 -1.60
CA GLU A 44 -20.06 22.61 -2.80
C GLU A 44 -18.96 21.69 -3.32
N TRP A 45 -19.33 20.50 -3.74
CA TRP A 45 -18.48 19.53 -4.45
C TRP A 45 -19.07 19.29 -5.82
N VAL A 46 -18.25 19.43 -6.85
CA VAL A 46 -18.64 19.19 -8.24
C VAL A 46 -17.97 17.90 -8.72
N PHE A 47 -18.76 16.98 -9.24
CA PHE A 47 -18.29 15.74 -9.84
C PHE A 47 -18.53 15.80 -11.35
N THR A 48 -17.49 15.48 -12.12
CA THR A 48 -17.57 15.42 -13.57
C THR A 48 -17.41 13.98 -14.04
N PHE A 49 -18.41 13.47 -14.76
CA PHE A 49 -18.37 12.15 -15.38
C PHE A 49 -17.95 12.28 -16.83
N VAL A 50 -16.95 11.47 -17.21
CA VAL A 50 -16.40 11.48 -18.58
C VAL A 50 -16.42 10.08 -19.16
N ASN A 51 -16.95 9.94 -20.36
CA ASN A 51 -16.83 8.70 -21.11
C ASN A 51 -15.44 8.64 -21.76
N VAL A 52 -14.66 7.64 -21.38
CA VAL A 52 -13.27 7.46 -21.83
C VAL A 52 -13.19 6.56 -23.07
N GLY A 53 -14.13 5.64 -23.25
CA GLY A 53 -14.18 4.67 -24.33
C GLY A 53 -13.11 3.57 -24.23
N ASN A 54 -11.85 3.95 -23.99
CA ASN A 54 -10.71 3.06 -23.77
C ASN A 54 -9.79 3.66 -22.69
N LEU A 55 -9.18 2.82 -21.86
CA LEU A 55 -8.26 3.24 -20.80
C LEU A 55 -7.02 3.97 -21.34
N ASP A 56 -6.57 3.67 -22.55
CA ASP A 56 -5.46 4.39 -23.19
C ASP A 56 -5.76 5.88 -23.42
N ASN A 57 -7.03 6.27 -23.44
CA ASN A 57 -7.49 7.64 -23.59
C ASN A 57 -7.77 8.35 -22.25
N LEU A 58 -7.51 7.71 -21.12
CA LEU A 58 -7.87 8.23 -19.81
C LEU A 58 -7.24 9.59 -19.52
N GLU A 59 -5.93 9.77 -19.74
CA GLU A 59 -5.24 11.04 -19.54
C GLU A 59 -5.85 12.16 -20.38
N HIS A 60 -6.11 11.89 -21.67
CA HIS A 60 -6.73 12.85 -22.57
C HIS A 60 -8.17 13.21 -22.15
N ALA A 61 -8.93 12.24 -21.66
CA ALA A 61 -10.29 12.47 -21.21
C ALA A 61 -10.30 13.36 -19.95
N ILE A 62 -9.41 13.11 -19.00
CA ILE A 62 -9.28 13.92 -17.79
C ILE A 62 -8.79 15.33 -18.13
N ALA A 63 -7.77 15.46 -18.99
CA ALA A 63 -7.22 16.75 -19.40
C ALA A 63 -8.23 17.68 -20.11
N ARG A 64 -9.30 17.13 -20.70
CA ARG A 64 -10.37 17.93 -21.31
C ARG A 64 -11.30 18.60 -20.31
N VAL A 65 -11.41 18.07 -19.11
CA VAL A 65 -12.39 18.49 -18.10
C VAL A 65 -11.76 18.98 -16.81
N SER A 66 -10.45 18.85 -16.66
CA SER A 66 -9.72 19.23 -15.46
C SER A 66 -8.30 19.66 -15.80
N ASP A 67 -7.80 20.63 -15.03
CA ASP A 67 -6.43 21.14 -15.03
C ASP A 67 -5.59 20.61 -13.84
N ILE A 68 -6.06 19.55 -13.17
CA ILE A 68 -5.34 18.92 -12.08
C ILE A 68 -4.08 18.19 -12.60
N PRO A 69 -3.00 18.15 -11.83
CA PRO A 69 -1.86 17.28 -12.15
C PRO A 69 -2.30 15.82 -12.30
N LEU A 70 -1.86 15.15 -13.36
CA LEU A 70 -2.15 13.73 -13.56
C LEU A 70 -0.93 12.93 -13.11
N ILE A 71 -1.13 12.04 -12.16
CA ILE A 71 -0.11 11.14 -11.62
C ILE A 71 -0.41 9.73 -12.11
N ASP A 72 0.55 9.09 -12.77
CA ASP A 72 0.50 7.69 -13.14
C ASP A 72 1.56 6.91 -12.34
N ILE A 73 1.08 5.99 -11.52
CA ILE A 73 1.89 5.07 -10.71
C ILE A 73 1.52 3.65 -11.11
N ARG A 74 2.45 2.93 -11.72
CA ARG A 74 2.22 1.54 -12.14
C ARG A 74 2.28 0.55 -10.99
N GLN A 75 3.10 0.85 -9.98
CA GLN A 75 3.31 0.01 -8.81
C GLN A 75 3.10 0.82 -7.55
N THR A 76 2.10 0.44 -6.77
CA THR A 76 1.69 1.14 -5.53
C THR A 76 2.26 0.50 -4.27
N SER A 77 2.87 -0.69 -4.39
CA SER A 77 3.50 -1.40 -3.27
C SER A 77 4.95 -1.74 -3.58
N HIS A 78 5.85 -1.40 -2.67
CA HIS A 78 7.30 -1.58 -2.79
C HIS A 78 7.88 -2.24 -1.55
N ALA A 79 9.04 -2.88 -1.69
CA ALA A 79 9.85 -3.22 -0.53
C ALA A 79 10.69 -2.00 -0.08
N ALA A 80 10.99 -1.94 1.21
CA ALA A 80 11.90 -0.91 1.74
C ALA A 80 13.25 -0.95 1.01
N ARG A 81 13.80 0.23 0.74
CA ARG A 81 15.02 0.51 -0.02
C ARG A 81 14.90 0.33 -1.55
N GLU A 82 13.71 0.07 -2.08
CA GLU A 82 13.47 0.12 -3.52
C GLU A 82 13.33 1.56 -4.02
N GLU A 83 13.59 1.74 -5.31
CA GLU A 83 13.29 2.97 -6.04
C GLU A 83 11.89 2.87 -6.63
N ALA A 84 11.01 3.79 -6.24
CA ALA A 84 9.71 3.98 -6.88
C ALA A 84 9.83 4.97 -8.03
N SER A 85 9.07 4.73 -9.09
CA SER A 85 8.97 5.63 -10.24
C SER A 85 7.52 5.99 -10.53
N PHE A 86 7.32 7.19 -11.04
CA PHE A 86 6.01 7.68 -11.48
C PHE A 86 6.15 8.55 -12.71
N THR A 87 5.08 8.69 -13.47
CA THR A 87 4.98 9.71 -14.50
C THR A 87 3.98 10.78 -14.08
N LEU A 88 4.22 11.98 -14.58
CA LEU A 88 3.44 13.14 -14.22
C LEU A 88 3.16 13.98 -15.45
N THR A 89 1.91 14.42 -15.63
CA THR A 89 1.53 15.42 -16.59
C THR A 89 1.04 16.64 -15.84
N ALA A 90 1.86 17.72 -15.84
CA ALA A 90 1.57 18.96 -15.13
C ALA A 90 2.44 20.11 -15.62
N ASP A 91 1.93 21.32 -15.53
CA ASP A 91 2.67 22.55 -15.82
C ASP A 91 3.42 23.01 -14.57
N ASN A 92 4.75 23.12 -14.68
CA ASN A 92 5.65 23.58 -13.60
C ASN A 92 5.33 22.92 -12.24
N PRO A 93 5.38 21.57 -12.13
CA PRO A 93 4.99 20.89 -10.93
C PRO A 93 5.95 21.13 -9.77
N ASN A 94 5.40 21.36 -8.58
CA ASN A 94 6.10 21.23 -7.32
C ASN A 94 5.74 19.85 -6.76
N VAL A 95 6.76 18.98 -6.63
CA VAL A 95 6.60 17.58 -6.25
C VAL A 95 7.25 17.35 -4.88
N LYS A 96 6.49 16.74 -3.98
CA LYS A 96 6.95 16.34 -2.66
C LYS A 96 6.59 14.89 -2.40
N VAL A 97 7.48 14.16 -1.77
CA VAL A 97 7.20 12.83 -1.22
C VAL A 97 7.49 12.88 0.27
N THR A 98 6.50 12.53 1.07
CA THR A 98 6.62 12.48 2.53
C THR A 98 6.24 11.10 3.04
N ASN A 99 6.94 10.62 4.07
CA ASN A 99 6.52 9.41 4.78
C ASN A 99 5.45 9.74 5.85
N ASP A 100 4.92 8.71 6.50
CA ASP A 100 3.92 8.82 7.58
C ASP A 100 4.42 9.57 8.83
N ALA A 101 5.75 9.69 9.00
CA ALA A 101 6.35 10.53 10.05
C ALA A 101 6.53 12.00 9.61
N GLY A 102 6.07 12.38 8.41
CA GLY A 102 6.19 13.73 7.86
C GLY A 102 7.58 14.08 7.31
N LYS A 103 8.49 13.12 7.21
CA LYS A 103 9.82 13.33 6.64
C LYS A 103 9.72 13.43 5.12
N GLU A 104 10.21 14.53 4.55
CA GLU A 104 10.30 14.72 3.10
C GLU A 104 11.52 13.96 2.53
N LEU A 105 11.31 13.28 1.39
CA LEU A 105 12.34 12.54 0.68
C LEU A 105 12.79 13.28 -0.57
N PRO A 106 14.08 13.15 -0.96
CA PRO A 106 14.58 13.72 -2.20
C PRO A 106 13.94 13.02 -3.40
N VAL A 107 13.39 13.82 -4.32
CA VAL A 107 12.80 13.36 -5.58
C VAL A 107 13.67 13.80 -6.73
N VAL A 108 14.03 12.87 -7.60
CA VAL A 108 14.65 13.18 -8.89
C VAL A 108 13.54 13.35 -9.92
N LEU A 109 13.37 14.56 -10.44
CA LEU A 109 12.32 14.88 -11.41
C LEU A 109 12.97 15.29 -12.75
N THR A 110 12.65 14.56 -13.80
CA THR A 110 13.20 14.80 -15.16
C THR A 110 12.07 15.17 -16.11
N LYS A 111 12.18 16.38 -16.71
CA LYS A 111 11.25 16.81 -17.75
C LYS A 111 11.47 16.01 -19.03
N THR A 112 10.42 15.55 -19.66
CA THR A 112 10.46 14.85 -20.94
C THR A 112 9.92 15.75 -22.07
N LYS A 113 8.79 15.45 -22.65
CA LYS A 113 8.21 16.21 -23.77
C LYS A 113 6.98 17.01 -23.27
N GLY A 114 6.92 18.29 -23.63
CA GLY A 114 5.80 19.15 -23.25
C GLY A 114 5.74 19.36 -21.72
N ASN A 115 4.62 19.02 -21.11
CA ASN A 115 4.36 19.09 -19.68
C ASN A 115 4.46 17.72 -18.98
N ARG A 116 5.12 16.74 -19.60
CA ARG A 116 5.35 15.40 -19.01
C ARG A 116 6.69 15.34 -18.30
N TRP A 117 6.68 14.60 -17.17
CA TRP A 117 7.83 14.40 -16.30
C TRP A 117 7.91 12.95 -15.86
N ILE A 118 9.12 12.51 -15.56
CA ILE A 118 9.38 11.23 -14.90
C ILE A 118 10.01 11.53 -13.56
N GLY A 119 9.40 11.02 -12.50
CA GLY A 119 9.88 11.13 -11.14
C GLY A 119 10.42 9.81 -10.61
N LYS A 120 11.46 9.89 -9.76
CA LYS A 120 12.05 8.77 -9.05
C LYS A 120 12.32 9.17 -7.61
N VAL A 121 12.04 8.24 -6.70
CA VAL A 121 12.27 8.42 -5.27
C VAL A 121 12.70 7.09 -4.65
N ARG A 122 13.67 7.13 -3.74
CA ARG A 122 14.06 5.96 -2.97
C ARG A 122 13.24 5.88 -1.70
N LEU A 123 12.54 4.76 -1.51
CA LEU A 123 11.67 4.50 -0.35
C LEU A 123 12.48 3.75 0.71
N GLU A 124 12.94 4.44 1.75
CA GLU A 124 13.94 3.89 2.67
C GLU A 124 13.38 2.87 3.66
N ASP A 125 12.28 3.21 4.32
CA ASP A 125 11.71 2.42 5.41
C ASP A 125 10.33 1.86 5.05
N ALA A 126 9.89 0.82 5.76
CA ALA A 126 8.52 0.34 5.66
C ALA A 126 7.55 1.38 6.26
N GLY A 127 6.41 1.62 5.60
CA GLY A 127 5.42 2.61 5.99
C GLY A 127 4.62 3.12 4.81
N LEU A 128 3.93 4.24 4.99
CA LEU A 128 3.18 4.91 3.94
C LEU A 128 3.94 6.13 3.46
N TYR A 129 3.91 6.34 2.15
CA TYR A 129 4.52 7.49 1.51
C TYR A 129 3.50 8.19 0.64
N THR A 130 3.35 9.48 0.84
CA THR A 130 2.45 10.31 0.05
C THR A 130 3.25 11.11 -0.97
N LEU A 131 2.93 10.90 -2.25
CA LEU A 131 3.36 11.76 -3.34
C LEU A 131 2.33 12.87 -3.50
N SER A 132 2.72 14.11 -3.26
CA SER A 132 1.90 15.31 -3.47
C SER A 132 2.48 16.13 -4.62
N VAL A 133 1.65 16.44 -5.58
CA VAL A 133 2.02 17.23 -6.76
C VAL A 133 1.14 18.47 -6.83
N ARG A 134 1.76 19.63 -6.82
CA ARG A 134 1.08 20.92 -6.97
C ARG A 134 1.45 21.55 -8.32
N SER A 135 0.43 22.01 -9.05
CA SER A 135 0.56 22.82 -10.25
C SER A 135 -0.40 24.01 -10.13
N GLY A 136 0.13 25.23 -10.03
CA GLY A 136 -0.67 26.38 -9.67
C GLY A 136 -1.38 26.23 -8.33
N ASN A 137 -2.71 26.35 -8.34
CA ASN A 137 -3.57 26.14 -7.16
C ASN A 137 -4.16 24.73 -7.06
N LYS A 138 -3.83 23.84 -7.98
CA LYS A 138 -4.33 22.45 -8.02
C LYS A 138 -3.33 21.50 -7.36
N VAL A 139 -3.85 20.48 -6.70
CA VAL A 139 -3.06 19.45 -6.02
C VAL A 139 -3.62 18.08 -6.40
N ALA A 140 -2.73 17.16 -6.69
CA ALA A 140 -3.03 15.74 -6.81
C ALA A 140 -2.13 14.96 -5.85
N GLU A 141 -2.65 13.86 -5.30
CA GLU A 141 -1.92 13.01 -4.36
C GLU A 141 -2.05 11.55 -4.75
N ALA A 142 -1.00 10.79 -4.46
CA ALA A 142 -0.97 9.36 -4.60
C ALA A 142 -0.19 8.75 -3.43
N ILE A 143 -0.45 7.48 -3.11
CA ILE A 143 0.12 6.81 -1.94
C ILE A 143 0.85 5.56 -2.39
N TRP A 144 2.07 5.36 -1.86
CA TRP A 144 2.78 4.09 -1.88
C TRP A 144 2.70 3.43 -0.51
N THR A 145 2.47 2.13 -0.52
CA THR A 145 2.65 1.26 0.64
C THR A 145 4.01 0.59 0.53
N VAL A 146 4.86 0.78 1.54
CA VAL A 146 6.20 0.17 1.57
C VAL A 146 6.25 -0.88 2.67
N HIS A 147 6.55 -2.10 2.29
CA HIS A 147 6.65 -3.23 3.21
C HIS A 147 8.10 -3.60 3.51
N HIS A 148 8.33 -4.33 4.59
CA HIS A 148 9.64 -4.92 4.80
C HIS A 148 9.99 -5.91 3.68
N PRO A 149 11.29 -6.08 3.32
CA PRO A 149 11.69 -7.09 2.36
C PRO A 149 11.20 -8.49 2.76
N TRP A 150 10.81 -9.31 1.81
CA TRP A 150 10.31 -10.66 2.07
C TRP A 150 11.27 -11.51 2.88
N GLN A 151 12.58 -11.36 2.66
CA GLN A 151 13.58 -12.00 3.50
C GLN A 151 13.36 -11.69 4.98
N TRP A 152 13.23 -10.41 5.33
CA TRP A 152 12.99 -9.99 6.71
C TRP A 152 11.71 -10.61 7.28
N VAL A 153 10.62 -10.63 6.50
CA VAL A 153 9.33 -11.20 6.92
C VAL A 153 9.48 -12.69 7.21
N MET A 154 10.15 -13.42 6.32
CA MET A 154 10.36 -14.87 6.49
C MET A 154 11.29 -15.19 7.69
N GLU A 155 12.36 -14.42 7.85
CA GLU A 155 13.27 -14.57 8.99
C GLU A 155 12.56 -14.28 10.32
N LYS A 156 11.75 -13.22 10.37
CA LYS A 156 10.95 -12.91 11.57
C LYS A 156 9.87 -13.97 11.85
N ALA A 157 9.23 -14.50 10.83
CA ALA A 157 8.26 -15.57 10.99
C ALA A 157 8.94 -16.83 11.55
N ARG A 158 10.15 -17.18 11.08
CA ARG A 158 10.97 -18.28 11.62
C ARG A 158 11.37 -18.04 13.07
N GLU A 159 11.90 -16.86 13.41
CA GLU A 159 12.26 -16.49 14.76
C GLU A 159 11.07 -16.61 15.72
N ASN A 160 9.88 -16.13 15.28
CA ASN A 160 8.66 -16.21 16.07
C ASN A 160 8.18 -17.66 16.26
N ALA A 161 8.22 -18.48 15.20
CA ALA A 161 7.87 -19.89 15.28
C ALA A 161 8.82 -20.67 16.23
N ALA A 162 10.10 -20.31 16.27
CA ALA A 162 11.05 -20.90 17.19
C ALA A 162 10.87 -20.44 18.65
N ARG A 163 10.48 -19.17 18.85
CA ARG A 163 10.34 -18.57 20.18
C ARG A 163 9.01 -18.89 20.86
N TYR A 164 7.91 -18.82 20.10
CA TYR A 164 6.57 -18.98 20.63
C TYR A 164 6.04 -20.37 20.32
N HIS A 165 6.01 -21.24 21.33
CA HIS A 165 5.42 -22.56 21.20
C HIS A 165 3.94 -22.44 20.93
N GLN A 166 3.53 -22.86 19.76
CA GLN A 166 2.12 -22.93 19.42
C GLN A 166 1.46 -24.04 20.25
N LYS A 167 0.32 -23.71 20.84
CA LYS A 167 -0.47 -24.69 21.58
C LYS A 167 -1.15 -25.60 20.56
N PRO A 168 -1.11 -26.94 20.72
CA PRO A 168 -1.76 -27.86 19.79
C PRO A 168 -3.27 -27.91 20.00
N THR A 169 -3.92 -26.76 20.18
CA THR A 169 -5.32 -26.63 20.56
C THR A 169 -6.21 -26.26 19.41
N SER A 170 -5.67 -25.71 18.33
CA SER A 170 -6.43 -25.38 17.15
C SER A 170 -5.67 -25.67 15.86
N HIS A 171 -6.39 -25.93 14.78
CA HIS A 171 -5.85 -26.15 13.44
C HIS A 171 -5.02 -24.96 12.95
N ALA A 172 -5.48 -23.76 13.22
CA ALA A 172 -4.78 -22.52 12.83
C ALA A 172 -3.44 -22.35 13.56
N GLU A 173 -3.38 -22.66 14.86
CA GLU A 173 -2.18 -22.51 15.68
C GLU A 173 -1.09 -23.52 15.30
N SER A 174 -1.46 -24.69 14.78
CA SER A 174 -0.53 -25.78 14.49
C SER A 174 0.15 -25.65 13.12
N TRP A 175 -0.49 -25.02 12.14
CA TRP A 175 -0.05 -25.09 10.74
C TRP A 175 0.48 -23.78 10.17
N TYR A 176 -0.15 -22.64 10.47
CA TYR A 176 0.15 -21.40 9.77
C TYR A 176 1.53 -20.80 10.09
N GLY A 177 2.03 -20.98 11.29
CA GLY A 177 3.37 -20.49 11.68
C GLY A 177 4.54 -21.22 11.00
N PHE A 178 4.35 -22.48 10.66
CA PHE A 178 5.45 -23.31 10.11
C PHE A 178 5.72 -23.09 8.63
N TYR A 179 4.71 -22.76 7.84
CA TYR A 179 4.90 -22.59 6.40
C TYR A 179 5.95 -21.53 6.08
N SER A 180 5.83 -20.35 6.66
CA SER A 180 6.80 -19.26 6.49
C SER A 180 8.17 -19.62 7.05
N ALA A 181 8.23 -20.38 8.14
CA ALA A 181 9.47 -20.86 8.73
C ALA A 181 10.21 -21.86 7.81
N PHE A 182 9.48 -22.78 7.16
CA PHE A 182 10.06 -23.70 6.18
C PHE A 182 10.55 -22.99 4.91
N LEU A 183 9.82 -21.97 4.45
CA LEU A 183 10.31 -21.13 3.35
C LEU A 183 11.58 -20.38 3.73
N ALA A 184 11.64 -19.85 4.95
CA ALA A 184 12.84 -19.19 5.45
C ALA A 184 14.03 -20.18 5.53
N ALA A 185 13.83 -21.38 6.05
CA ALA A 185 14.87 -22.42 6.10
C ALA A 185 15.39 -22.79 4.70
N ARG A 186 14.50 -22.81 3.70
CA ARG A 186 14.87 -23.16 2.32
C ARG A 186 15.66 -22.06 1.62
N TYR A 187 15.26 -20.80 1.75
CA TYR A 187 15.82 -19.68 0.98
C TYR A 187 16.83 -18.84 1.75
N PHE A 188 16.76 -18.83 3.08
CA PHE A 188 17.61 -18.05 3.98
C PHE A 188 18.03 -18.93 5.18
N PRO A 189 18.82 -20.00 4.95
CA PRO A 189 19.09 -21.01 5.96
C PRO A 189 19.75 -20.43 7.21
N ASN A 190 19.31 -20.93 8.38
CA ASN A 190 19.91 -20.66 9.68
C ASN A 190 19.94 -21.96 10.48
N GLU A 191 21.09 -22.62 10.48
CA GLU A 191 21.26 -23.97 10.99
C GLU A 191 20.69 -24.17 12.41
N SER A 192 20.92 -23.22 13.31
CA SER A 192 20.47 -23.31 14.70
C SER A 192 18.94 -23.26 14.82
N LEU A 193 18.32 -22.27 14.19
CA LEU A 193 16.85 -22.08 14.25
C LEU A 193 16.13 -23.17 13.46
N ASP A 194 16.67 -23.56 12.32
CA ASP A 194 16.05 -24.56 11.44
C ASP A 194 16.05 -25.94 12.12
N LYS A 195 17.14 -26.30 12.82
CA LYS A 195 17.22 -27.51 13.63
C LYS A 195 16.24 -27.50 14.81
N GLN A 196 16.12 -26.36 15.50
CA GLN A 196 15.13 -26.17 16.58
C GLN A 196 13.71 -26.37 16.09
N LEU A 197 13.35 -25.79 14.95
CA LEU A 197 12.04 -25.91 14.34
C LEU A 197 11.75 -27.33 13.86
N SER A 198 12.73 -28.01 13.25
CA SER A 198 12.59 -29.41 12.84
C SER A 198 12.31 -30.31 14.05
N ASN A 199 13.07 -30.17 15.11
CA ASN A 199 12.84 -30.94 16.35
C ASN A 199 11.48 -30.66 17.00
N TYR A 200 10.98 -29.45 16.87
CA TYR A 200 9.64 -29.08 17.36
C TYR A 200 8.53 -29.65 16.49
N PHE A 201 8.69 -29.58 15.18
CA PHE A 201 7.77 -30.18 14.22
C PHE A 201 7.65 -31.70 14.39
N ASP A 202 8.77 -32.38 14.54
CA ASP A 202 8.79 -33.85 14.75
C ASP A 202 8.02 -34.25 16.03
N ARG A 203 8.15 -33.46 17.09
CA ARG A 203 7.39 -33.71 18.34
C ARG A 203 5.89 -33.50 18.14
N LEU A 204 5.47 -32.46 17.41
CA LEU A 204 4.07 -32.21 17.09
C LEU A 204 3.51 -33.31 16.19
N TYR A 205 4.25 -33.68 15.15
CA TYR A 205 3.85 -34.73 14.22
C TYR A 205 3.62 -36.06 14.96
N ASN A 206 4.57 -36.49 15.78
CA ASN A 206 4.47 -37.73 16.56
C ASN A 206 3.27 -37.69 17.51
N LYS A 207 3.06 -36.58 18.22
CA LYS A 207 1.90 -36.41 19.11
C LYS A 207 0.57 -36.50 18.37
N LEU A 208 0.46 -35.89 17.20
CA LEU A 208 -0.76 -35.96 16.37
C LEU A 208 -0.96 -37.36 15.81
N HIS A 209 0.10 -38.00 15.32
CA HIS A 209 0.05 -39.37 14.79
C HIS A 209 -0.37 -40.38 15.84
N ASP A 210 0.14 -40.25 17.08
CA ASP A 210 -0.21 -41.16 18.17
C ASP A 210 -1.63 -40.96 18.72
N SER A 211 -2.19 -39.74 18.53
CA SER A 211 -3.58 -39.45 18.92
C SER A 211 -4.64 -39.99 17.97
N VAL A 212 -4.24 -40.46 16.78
CA VAL A 212 -5.15 -41.03 15.75
C VAL A 212 -5.16 -42.56 15.77
N LYS A 213 -4.26 -43.20 16.52
CA LYS A 213 -4.26 -44.62 16.80
C LYS A 213 -5.12 -44.94 18.01
#